data_b4c4823cf9aae0da9b526b0938cc91af
#
_entry.id   b4c4823cf9aae0da9b526b0938cc91af
#
_cell.length_a   1.000
_cell.length_b   1.000
_cell.length_c   1.000
_cell.angle_alpha   90.00
_cell.angle_beta   90.00
_cell.angle_gamma   90.00
#
_symmetry.space_group_name_H-M   'P 1'
#
loop_
_entity.id
_entity.type
_entity.pdbx_description
1 polymer ?
#
loop_
_entity_poly.entity_id
_entity_poly.type
_entity_poly.pdbx_seq_one_letter_code
_entity_poly.pdbx_strand_id
1 'polypeptide(L)'
;MALTALAIKSAKSRAKPYKLADSDGLYLLVTPSGGRCWRMNYRHLGKQKTLAFGTWPDTSLADARERRDSARKMLARGDDPAEQIKLERIAATVAASNSFKAVADEWLTKAEKEGRSAVTMKKLRWLLGFINESIGKRPIASISAQELLIMLRKMESKGKYETAKRLRSTCSQVFRYAIATARAERDVAADLRGALIAPKPVHRAAITSPEEAGGLLRAIEAFGGHPNTKAALRLLPHVFVRPGELRHAEWSDFDFEKALWTIPPHKTKMRRAHTIPLSRQALAILETIEHDAEYSRFLFPSLRSVDRPMSENTINAALRRMGFAQDEMTGHGFRAMAATLLNEMGLWHPDAIERQLAHCDNNAVRRAYTRGEYWDERVKMMQHWSDYLDFLRDGAKVLKGKFGKARRRL
;
A
#
# COMPACT_ATOMS: atom_id res chain seq x y z
N MET A 1 43.97 5.58 48.42
CA MET A 1 42.67 6.15 48.86
C MET A 1 41.67 6.04 47.71
N ALA A 2 40.45 5.66 47.98
CA ALA A 2 39.40 5.62 46.95
C ALA A 2 39.05 7.02 46.47
N LEU A 3 38.83 7.20 45.20
CA LEU A 3 38.48 8.49 44.59
C LEU A 3 37.12 8.98 45.07
N THR A 4 36.98 10.28 45.31
CA THR A 4 35.73 10.89 45.79
C THR A 4 35.10 11.78 44.70
N ALA A 5 33.78 11.95 44.73
CA ALA A 5 33.07 12.84 43.84
C ALA A 5 33.58 14.29 43.90
N LEU A 6 34.01 14.73 45.10
CA LEU A 6 34.56 16.06 45.32
C LEU A 6 35.93 16.22 44.59
N ALA A 7 36.80 15.20 44.69
CA ALA A 7 38.10 15.21 44.02
C ALA A 7 37.95 15.22 42.49
N ILE A 8 36.92 14.57 41.95
CA ILE A 8 36.60 14.56 40.51
C ILE A 8 36.13 15.97 40.07
N LYS A 9 35.25 16.59 40.82
CA LYS A 9 34.72 17.94 40.51
C LYS A 9 35.81 19.00 40.57
N SER A 10 36.72 18.91 41.54
CA SER A 10 37.81 19.87 41.75
C SER A 10 39.03 19.65 40.83
N ALA A 11 39.06 18.56 40.04
CA ALA A 11 40.18 18.25 39.16
C ALA A 11 40.25 19.27 38.03
N LYS A 12 41.35 20.05 37.97
CA LYS A 12 41.65 21.05 36.95
C LYS A 12 42.55 20.43 35.87
N SER A 13 42.41 20.88 34.61
CA SER A 13 43.32 20.51 33.55
C SER A 13 44.77 20.98 33.84
N ARG A 14 45.78 20.22 33.35
CA ARG A 14 47.21 20.52 33.46
C ARG A 14 47.82 20.44 32.09
N ALA A 15 49.05 20.98 31.92
CA ALA A 15 49.77 20.94 30.67
C ALA A 15 50.01 19.50 30.11
N LYS A 16 50.05 18.51 30.99
CA LYS A 16 50.17 17.10 30.60
C LYS A 16 48.97 16.32 31.19
N PRO A 17 48.48 15.26 30.49
CA PRO A 17 47.41 14.41 31.00
C PRO A 17 47.88 13.73 32.31
N TYR A 18 46.99 13.62 33.30
CA TYR A 18 47.28 12.94 34.53
C TYR A 18 46.13 12.04 34.98
N LYS A 19 46.46 11.09 35.86
CA LYS A 19 45.52 10.05 36.34
C LYS A 19 45.13 10.37 37.77
N LEU A 20 43.84 10.30 38.07
CA LEU A 20 43.32 10.21 39.45
C LEU A 20 42.92 8.74 39.68
N ALA A 21 43.73 8.01 40.45
CA ALA A 21 43.54 6.60 40.67
C ALA A 21 42.38 6.35 41.65
N ASP A 22 41.61 5.33 41.34
CA ASP A 22 40.63 4.69 42.26
C ASP A 22 41.17 3.31 42.68
N SER A 23 40.31 2.36 42.95
CA SER A 23 40.68 0.97 43.30
C SER A 23 40.72 0.08 42.04
N ASP A 24 41.47 -1.04 42.15
CA ASP A 24 41.44 -2.15 41.21
C ASP A 24 41.71 -1.77 39.74
N GLY A 25 42.67 -0.89 39.51
CA GLY A 25 43.08 -0.43 38.20
C GLY A 25 42.19 0.62 37.56
N LEU A 26 41.07 1.02 38.19
CA LEU A 26 40.21 2.13 37.76
C LEU A 26 40.90 3.48 38.00
N TYR A 27 40.82 4.37 37.04
CA TYR A 27 41.28 5.75 37.16
C TYR A 27 40.49 6.70 36.25
N LEU A 28 40.47 7.98 36.65
CA LEU A 28 40.01 9.08 35.81
C LEU A 28 41.21 9.71 35.14
N LEU A 29 41.24 9.69 33.82
CA LEU A 29 42.24 10.43 33.04
C LEU A 29 41.76 11.84 32.78
N VAL A 30 42.49 12.83 33.28
CA VAL A 30 42.22 14.26 32.99
C VAL A 30 43.15 14.69 31.88
N THR A 31 42.58 15.16 30.77
CA THR A 31 43.32 15.62 29.60
C THR A 31 43.65 17.12 29.68
N PRO A 32 44.67 17.63 28.94
CA PRO A 32 44.99 19.06 28.90
C PRO A 32 43.80 19.91 28.39
N SER A 33 42.95 19.35 27.52
CA SER A 33 41.72 20.00 27.02
C SER A 33 40.57 20.02 28.04
N GLY A 34 40.80 19.53 29.26
CA GLY A 34 39.76 19.46 30.33
C GLY A 34 38.84 18.22 30.25
N GLY A 35 39.00 17.34 29.28
CA GLY A 35 38.25 16.09 29.19
C GLY A 35 38.58 15.16 30.35
N ARG A 36 37.60 14.47 30.89
CA ARG A 36 37.72 13.54 32.02
C ARG A 36 37.18 12.19 31.62
N CYS A 37 38.09 11.21 31.39
CA CYS A 37 37.73 9.89 30.84
C CYS A 37 37.98 8.79 31.85
N TRP A 38 36.98 7.98 32.14
CA TRP A 38 37.12 6.78 32.96
C TRP A 38 37.83 5.69 32.21
N ARG A 39 38.89 5.14 32.81
CA ARG A 39 39.69 4.04 32.29
C ARG A 39 40.03 3.03 33.37
N MET A 40 40.25 1.77 32.96
CA MET A 40 40.75 0.70 33.83
C MET A 40 41.92 0.01 33.15
N ASN A 41 43.07 -0.08 33.88
CA ASN A 41 44.18 -0.95 33.45
C ASN A 41 43.97 -2.35 34.02
N TYR A 42 44.21 -3.36 33.21
CA TYR A 42 44.11 -4.74 33.57
C TYR A 42 45.17 -5.57 32.84
N ARG A 43 45.42 -6.82 33.31
CA ARG A 43 46.26 -7.79 32.62
C ARG A 43 45.43 -8.97 32.17
N HIS A 44 45.68 -9.41 30.92
CA HIS A 44 45.08 -10.63 30.37
C HIS A 44 46.16 -11.38 29.59
N LEU A 45 46.35 -12.67 29.85
CA LEU A 45 47.42 -13.51 29.25
C LEU A 45 48.78 -12.83 29.28
N GLY A 46 49.17 -12.26 30.44
CA GLY A 46 50.45 -11.59 30.65
C GLY A 46 50.59 -10.18 30.03
N LYS A 47 49.68 -9.74 29.16
CA LYS A 47 49.70 -8.45 28.52
C LYS A 47 48.88 -7.41 29.27
N GLN A 48 49.45 -6.21 29.43
CA GLN A 48 48.69 -5.09 30.01
C GLN A 48 47.79 -4.43 28.94
N LYS A 49 46.53 -4.26 29.30
CA LYS A 49 45.50 -3.63 28.46
C LYS A 49 44.78 -2.52 29.23
N THR A 50 44.07 -1.65 28.52
CA THR A 50 43.27 -0.57 29.08
C THR A 50 41.86 -0.57 28.51
N LEU A 51 40.85 -0.53 29.39
CA LEU A 51 39.45 -0.33 29.02
C LEU A 51 39.06 1.14 29.20
N ALA A 52 38.22 1.64 28.31
CA ALA A 52 37.54 2.93 28.46
C ALA A 52 36.08 2.70 28.87
N PHE A 53 35.63 3.40 29.93
CA PHE A 53 34.28 3.27 30.47
C PHE A 53 33.35 4.46 30.20
N GLY A 54 33.85 5.48 29.51
CA GLY A 54 33.09 6.70 29.19
C GLY A 54 33.71 7.96 29.78
N THR A 55 32.99 9.05 29.68
CA THR A 55 33.42 10.38 30.13
C THR A 55 32.61 10.86 31.32
N TRP A 56 33.24 11.59 32.22
CA TRP A 56 32.54 12.31 33.29
C TRP A 56 32.07 13.67 32.71
N PRO A 57 30.83 14.15 32.96
CA PRO A 57 29.85 13.63 33.94
C PRO A 57 28.88 12.53 33.43
N ASP A 58 28.84 12.20 32.15
CA ASP A 58 27.89 11.25 31.57
C ASP A 58 28.00 9.87 32.23
N THR A 59 29.18 9.46 32.64
CA THR A 59 29.43 8.29 33.47
C THR A 59 29.83 8.72 34.86
N SER A 60 29.00 8.44 35.87
CA SER A 60 29.28 8.75 37.25
C SER A 60 30.40 7.86 37.81
N LEU A 61 30.95 8.21 39.00
CA LEU A 61 31.91 7.38 39.74
C LEU A 61 31.29 6.01 40.10
N ALA A 62 30.02 5.97 40.47
CA ALA A 62 29.32 4.73 40.76
C ALA A 62 29.23 3.82 39.52
N ASP A 63 28.82 4.36 38.37
CA ASP A 63 28.73 3.60 37.11
C ASP A 63 30.12 3.10 36.69
N ALA A 64 31.17 3.92 36.85
CA ALA A 64 32.55 3.52 36.53
C ALA A 64 33.03 2.35 37.39
N ARG A 65 32.67 2.34 38.68
CA ARG A 65 32.96 1.25 39.59
C ARG A 65 32.20 -0.02 39.25
N GLU A 66 30.93 0.09 38.92
CA GLU A 66 30.10 -1.05 38.48
C GLU A 66 30.68 -1.69 37.20
N ARG A 67 31.07 -0.88 36.21
CA ARG A 67 31.73 -1.37 34.98
C ARG A 67 33.07 -2.02 35.28
N ARG A 68 33.88 -1.48 36.21
CA ARG A 68 35.12 -2.11 36.70
C ARG A 68 34.83 -3.48 37.29
N ASP A 69 33.84 -3.59 38.18
CA ASP A 69 33.52 -4.84 38.87
C ASP A 69 33.01 -5.90 37.91
N SER A 70 32.23 -5.50 36.89
CA SER A 70 31.80 -6.36 35.80
C SER A 70 32.99 -6.85 35.00
N ALA A 71 33.92 -5.97 34.60
CA ALA A 71 35.13 -6.34 33.87
C ALA A 71 36.02 -7.30 34.69
N ARG A 72 36.14 -7.10 35.99
CA ARG A 72 36.87 -8.03 36.90
C ARG A 72 36.24 -9.40 36.98
N LYS A 73 34.91 -9.47 37.00
CA LYS A 73 34.19 -10.77 36.96
C LYS A 73 34.48 -11.52 35.67
N MET A 74 34.56 -10.84 34.50
CA MET A 74 34.95 -11.46 33.22
C MET A 74 36.39 -11.97 33.26
N LEU A 75 37.31 -11.16 33.73
CA LEU A 75 38.72 -11.55 33.89
C LEU A 75 38.92 -12.78 34.82
N ALA A 76 38.13 -12.85 35.91
CA ALA A 76 38.17 -13.99 36.82
C ALA A 76 37.67 -15.31 36.15
N ARG A 77 36.88 -15.21 35.09
CA ARG A 77 36.42 -16.34 34.27
C ARG A 77 37.40 -16.67 33.14
N GLY A 78 38.46 -15.87 32.95
CA GLY A 78 39.41 -16.02 31.87
C GLY A 78 39.05 -15.26 30.58
N ASP A 79 37.95 -14.52 30.56
CA ASP A 79 37.52 -13.77 29.38
C ASP A 79 38.21 -12.42 29.29
N ASP A 80 38.49 -11.93 28.05
CA ASP A 80 38.98 -10.58 27.82
C ASP A 80 37.82 -9.59 27.68
N PRO A 81 37.64 -8.66 28.64
CA PRO A 81 36.53 -7.72 28.59
C PRO A 81 36.53 -6.81 27.36
N ALA A 82 37.71 -6.49 26.81
CA ALA A 82 37.80 -5.66 25.59
C ALA A 82 37.30 -6.40 24.36
N GLU A 83 37.58 -7.70 24.26
CA GLU A 83 37.12 -8.55 23.17
C GLU A 83 35.62 -8.78 23.28
N GLN A 84 35.10 -9.04 24.49
CA GLN A 84 33.68 -9.24 24.74
C GLN A 84 32.87 -7.98 24.36
N ILE A 85 33.29 -6.79 24.75
CA ILE A 85 32.64 -5.53 24.37
C ILE A 85 32.66 -5.33 22.86
N LYS A 86 33.76 -5.70 22.19
CA LYS A 86 33.85 -5.63 20.71
C LYS A 86 32.87 -6.57 20.05
N LEU A 87 32.77 -7.81 20.52
CA LEU A 87 31.82 -8.81 20.02
C LEU A 87 30.37 -8.35 20.23
N GLU A 88 30.04 -7.82 21.40
CA GLU A 88 28.72 -7.27 21.68
C GLU A 88 28.35 -6.10 20.74
N ARG A 89 29.29 -5.21 20.44
CA ARG A 89 29.08 -4.12 19.46
C ARG A 89 28.85 -4.64 18.07
N ILE A 90 29.63 -5.65 17.64
CA ILE A 90 29.43 -6.30 16.34
C ILE A 90 28.04 -6.96 16.30
N ALA A 91 27.69 -7.71 17.33
CA ALA A 91 26.39 -8.36 17.44
C ALA A 91 25.24 -7.36 17.43
N ALA A 92 25.37 -6.23 18.15
CA ALA A 92 24.38 -5.16 18.14
C ALA A 92 24.24 -4.49 16.75
N THR A 93 25.36 -4.29 16.05
CA THR A 93 25.36 -3.75 14.68
C THR A 93 24.68 -4.70 13.70
N VAL A 94 25.01 -6.00 13.76
CA VAL A 94 24.38 -7.05 12.96
C VAL A 94 22.89 -7.15 13.29
N ALA A 95 22.52 -7.11 14.58
CA ALA A 95 21.12 -7.15 14.99
C ALA A 95 20.33 -5.91 14.48
N ALA A 96 20.96 -4.73 14.49
CA ALA A 96 20.34 -3.52 13.97
C ALA A 96 20.15 -3.56 12.45
N SER A 97 21.13 -4.08 11.69
CA SER A 97 21.02 -4.26 10.23
C SER A 97 20.00 -5.34 9.85
N ASN A 98 19.74 -6.30 10.74
CA ASN A 98 18.74 -7.36 10.60
C ASN A 98 17.43 -7.04 11.34
N SER A 99 17.17 -5.78 11.70
CA SER A 99 15.88 -5.39 12.26
C SER A 99 14.77 -5.55 11.23
N PHE A 100 13.53 -5.80 11.70
CA PHE A 100 12.38 -5.93 10.81
C PHE A 100 12.27 -4.73 9.85
N LYS A 101 12.48 -3.52 10.37
CA LYS A 101 12.42 -2.29 9.56
C LYS A 101 13.49 -2.28 8.47
N ALA A 102 14.74 -2.60 8.78
CA ALA A 102 15.82 -2.62 7.80
C ALA A 102 15.53 -3.62 6.66
N VAL A 103 15.08 -4.82 7.02
CA VAL A 103 14.68 -5.85 6.04
C VAL A 103 13.46 -5.44 5.22
N ALA A 104 12.48 -4.78 5.84
CA ALA A 104 11.29 -4.28 5.15
C ALA A 104 11.62 -3.14 4.17
N ASP A 105 12.55 -2.25 4.52
CA ASP A 105 12.99 -1.14 3.65
C ASP A 105 13.75 -1.70 2.42
N GLU A 106 14.60 -2.70 2.59
CA GLU A 106 15.26 -3.40 1.47
C GLU A 106 14.24 -4.12 0.58
N TRP A 107 13.27 -4.83 1.18
CA TRP A 107 12.19 -5.48 0.45
C TRP A 107 11.35 -4.47 -0.35
N LEU A 108 11.05 -3.30 0.22
CA LEU A 108 10.39 -2.21 -0.50
C LEU A 108 11.21 -1.73 -1.70
N THR A 109 12.51 -1.54 -1.51
CA THR A 109 13.43 -1.12 -2.59
C THR A 109 13.44 -2.14 -3.72
N LYS A 110 13.49 -3.44 -3.38
CA LYS A 110 13.37 -4.53 -4.36
C LYS A 110 12.03 -4.47 -5.09
N ALA A 111 10.92 -4.33 -4.36
CA ALA A 111 9.58 -4.28 -4.93
C ALA A 111 9.38 -3.07 -5.87
N GLU A 112 10.03 -1.95 -5.60
CA GLU A 112 10.03 -0.75 -6.45
C GLU A 112 10.82 -0.98 -7.74
N LYS A 113 12.01 -1.60 -7.64
CA LYS A 113 12.84 -2.00 -8.80
C LYS A 113 12.16 -3.06 -9.68
N GLU A 114 11.36 -3.94 -9.10
CA GLU A 114 10.51 -4.90 -9.81
C GLU A 114 9.31 -4.23 -10.52
N GLY A 115 9.17 -2.91 -10.39
CA GLY A 115 8.17 -2.14 -11.12
C GLY A 115 6.78 -2.19 -10.50
N ARG A 116 6.61 -2.36 -9.18
CA ARG A 116 5.29 -2.21 -8.53
C ARG A 116 4.80 -0.78 -8.70
N SER A 117 3.49 -0.61 -8.90
CA SER A 117 2.89 0.70 -9.11
C SER A 117 3.07 1.63 -7.90
N ALA A 118 3.19 2.94 -8.14
CA ALA A 118 3.32 3.96 -7.09
C ALA A 118 2.19 3.88 -6.04
N VAL A 119 0.95 3.58 -6.47
CA VAL A 119 -0.21 3.39 -5.58
C VAL A 119 0.01 2.18 -4.66
N THR A 120 0.51 1.07 -5.19
CA THR A 120 0.84 -0.13 -4.39
C THR A 120 1.96 0.18 -3.41
N MET A 121 3.02 0.86 -3.85
CA MET A 121 4.14 1.24 -2.98
C MET A 121 3.71 2.17 -1.85
N LYS A 122 2.87 3.18 -2.14
CA LYS A 122 2.28 4.06 -1.11
C LYS A 122 1.51 3.26 -0.06
N LYS A 123 0.72 2.29 -0.49
CA LYS A 123 -0.05 1.43 0.42
C LYS A 123 0.84 0.52 1.27
N LEU A 124 1.89 -0.07 0.69
CA LEU A 124 2.84 -0.90 1.42
C LEU A 124 3.60 -0.09 2.46
N ARG A 125 4.08 1.11 2.12
CA ARG A 125 4.73 2.02 3.07
C ARG A 125 3.79 2.40 4.22
N TRP A 126 2.51 2.67 3.93
CA TRP A 126 1.50 2.95 4.95
C TRP A 126 1.28 1.76 5.89
N LEU A 127 1.15 0.52 5.36
CA LEU A 127 1.01 -0.68 6.18
C LEU A 127 2.26 -0.92 7.03
N LEU A 128 3.44 -0.79 6.45
CA LEU A 128 4.71 -0.96 7.16
C LEU A 128 4.91 0.09 8.25
N GLY A 129 4.33 1.28 8.12
CA GLY A 129 4.31 2.29 9.19
C GLY A 129 3.75 1.71 10.49
N PHE A 130 2.56 1.09 10.45
CA PHE A 130 1.95 0.45 11.64
C PHE A 130 2.80 -0.70 12.21
N ILE A 131 3.40 -1.51 11.32
CA ILE A 131 4.22 -2.65 11.74
C ILE A 131 5.50 -2.15 12.41
N ASN A 132 6.16 -1.15 11.82
CA ASN A 132 7.41 -0.60 12.32
C ASN A 132 7.27 0.10 13.67
N GLU A 133 6.13 0.71 13.99
CA GLU A 133 5.84 1.25 15.32
C GLU A 133 5.90 0.19 16.41
N SER A 134 5.50 -1.05 16.11
CA SER A 134 5.43 -2.14 17.10
C SER A 134 6.69 -2.99 17.14
N ILE A 135 7.17 -3.45 15.99
CA ILE A 135 8.24 -4.47 15.89
C ILE A 135 9.42 -4.02 15.01
N GLY A 136 9.40 -2.80 14.46
CA GLY A 136 10.39 -2.34 13.50
C GLY A 136 11.85 -2.40 13.98
N LYS A 137 12.09 -2.16 15.27
CA LYS A 137 13.43 -2.19 15.88
C LYS A 137 13.89 -3.60 16.32
N ARG A 138 12.99 -4.58 16.30
CA ARG A 138 13.31 -5.95 16.70
C ARG A 138 14.13 -6.66 15.64
N PRO A 139 15.16 -7.45 15.98
CA PRO A 139 15.80 -8.36 15.03
C PRO A 139 14.75 -9.30 14.44
N ILE A 140 14.70 -9.41 13.11
CA ILE A 140 13.61 -10.13 12.44
C ILE A 140 13.55 -11.62 12.85
N ALA A 141 14.69 -12.25 13.07
CA ALA A 141 14.78 -13.63 13.52
C ALA A 141 14.22 -13.88 14.94
N SER A 142 14.15 -12.83 15.78
CA SER A 142 13.68 -12.94 17.17
C SER A 142 12.19 -12.65 17.35
N ILE A 143 11.50 -12.24 16.29
CA ILE A 143 10.07 -11.92 16.36
C ILE A 143 9.25 -13.21 16.41
N SER A 144 8.40 -13.32 17.45
CA SER A 144 7.51 -14.46 17.61
C SER A 144 6.15 -14.23 16.95
N ALA A 145 5.45 -15.33 16.64
CA ALA A 145 4.06 -15.26 16.16
C ALA A 145 3.13 -14.58 17.19
N GLN A 146 3.40 -14.75 18.49
CA GLN A 146 2.62 -14.15 19.56
C GLN A 146 2.75 -12.61 19.57
N GLU A 147 3.98 -12.07 19.44
CA GLU A 147 4.19 -10.62 19.35
C GLU A 147 3.45 -10.02 18.16
N LEU A 148 3.53 -10.69 17.00
CA LEU A 148 2.84 -10.27 15.79
C LEU A 148 1.32 -10.33 15.97
N LEU A 149 0.79 -11.37 16.59
CA LEU A 149 -0.64 -11.52 16.86
C LEU A 149 -1.18 -10.40 17.76
N ILE A 150 -0.45 -10.02 18.80
CA ILE A 150 -0.83 -8.90 19.69
C ILE A 150 -0.98 -7.60 18.88
N MET A 151 -0.03 -7.30 17.99
CA MET A 151 -0.10 -6.12 17.13
C MET A 151 -1.33 -6.18 16.18
N LEU A 152 -1.59 -7.33 15.57
CA LEU A 152 -2.71 -7.52 14.65
C LEU A 152 -4.07 -7.40 15.37
N ARG A 153 -4.20 -7.96 16.57
CA ARG A 153 -5.42 -7.84 17.38
C ARG A 153 -5.72 -6.42 17.82
N LYS A 154 -4.73 -5.55 17.99
CA LYS A 154 -4.96 -4.11 18.20
C LYS A 154 -5.69 -3.44 17.03
N MET A 155 -5.53 -3.97 15.81
CA MET A 155 -6.28 -3.48 14.66
C MET A 155 -7.68 -4.07 14.60
N GLU A 156 -7.84 -5.32 14.98
CA GLU A 156 -9.16 -5.97 15.08
C GLU A 156 -10.05 -5.32 16.15
N SER A 157 -9.48 -4.98 17.33
CA SER A 157 -10.23 -4.29 18.40
C SER A 157 -10.77 -2.92 17.97
N LYS A 158 -10.19 -2.31 16.91
CA LYS A 158 -10.69 -1.09 16.27
C LYS A 158 -11.67 -1.36 15.12
N GLY A 159 -12.13 -2.60 14.94
CA GLY A 159 -13.00 -3.00 13.83
C GLY A 159 -12.32 -3.03 12.46
N LYS A 160 -10.98 -2.89 12.39
CA LYS A 160 -10.22 -2.80 11.11
C LYS A 160 -9.75 -4.17 10.63
N TYR A 161 -10.66 -5.13 10.50
CA TYR A 161 -10.37 -6.53 10.15
C TYR A 161 -9.61 -6.70 8.84
N GLU A 162 -10.04 -6.00 7.78
CA GLU A 162 -9.34 -6.06 6.47
C GLU A 162 -7.92 -5.49 6.56
N THR A 163 -7.71 -4.44 7.37
CA THR A 163 -6.37 -3.88 7.60
C THR A 163 -5.50 -4.88 8.34
N ALA A 164 -6.01 -5.54 9.40
CA ALA A 164 -5.28 -6.57 10.14
C ALA A 164 -4.83 -7.73 9.23
N LYS A 165 -5.74 -8.22 8.38
CA LYS A 165 -5.44 -9.25 7.37
C LYS A 165 -4.33 -8.80 6.41
N ARG A 166 -4.37 -7.53 5.95
CA ARG A 166 -3.35 -6.98 5.05
C ARG A 166 -2.01 -6.78 5.74
N LEU A 167 -1.99 -6.33 7.00
CA LEU A 167 -0.78 -6.23 7.82
C LEU A 167 -0.11 -7.61 7.96
N ARG A 168 -0.88 -8.66 8.33
CA ARG A 168 -0.36 -10.03 8.39
C ARG A 168 0.26 -10.47 7.05
N SER A 169 -0.45 -10.23 5.93
CA SER A 169 0.05 -10.59 4.60
C SER A 169 1.31 -9.82 4.21
N THR A 170 1.43 -8.54 4.62
CA THR A 170 2.63 -7.73 4.37
C THR A 170 3.80 -8.22 5.22
N CYS A 171 3.58 -8.54 6.51
CA CYS A 171 4.60 -9.17 7.35
C CYS A 171 5.11 -10.47 6.72
N SER A 172 4.21 -11.35 6.26
CA SER A 172 4.57 -12.60 5.59
C SER A 172 5.46 -12.37 4.35
N GLN A 173 5.23 -11.31 3.57
CA GLN A 173 6.09 -10.97 2.43
C GLN A 173 7.50 -10.55 2.88
N VAL A 174 7.61 -9.76 3.95
CA VAL A 174 8.90 -9.35 4.52
C VAL A 174 9.64 -10.54 5.12
N PHE A 175 8.96 -11.42 5.87
CA PHE A 175 9.58 -12.63 6.41
C PHE A 175 10.09 -13.56 5.30
N ARG A 176 9.33 -13.78 4.25
CA ARG A 176 9.78 -14.59 3.10
C ARG A 176 11.00 -13.97 2.41
N TYR A 177 11.08 -12.65 2.33
CA TYR A 177 12.27 -11.97 1.85
C TYR A 177 13.46 -12.17 2.80
N ALA A 178 13.24 -12.09 4.11
CA ALA A 178 14.26 -12.37 5.12
C ALA A 178 14.79 -13.82 5.02
N ILE A 179 13.92 -14.79 4.81
CA ILE A 179 14.29 -16.21 4.59
C ILE A 179 15.16 -16.34 3.33
N ALA A 180 14.70 -15.75 2.21
CA ALA A 180 15.44 -15.79 0.95
C ALA A 180 16.83 -15.12 1.02
N THR A 181 17.06 -14.25 2.00
CA THR A 181 18.32 -13.54 2.26
C THR A 181 19.04 -14.07 3.51
N ALA A 182 18.68 -15.26 3.99
CA ALA A 182 19.29 -15.96 5.14
C ALA A 182 19.28 -15.15 6.46
N ARG A 183 18.29 -14.28 6.67
CA ARG A 183 18.14 -13.47 7.90
C ARG A 183 17.01 -13.94 8.81
N ALA A 184 16.22 -14.90 8.39
CA ALA A 184 15.20 -15.58 9.18
C ALA A 184 15.05 -17.03 8.69
N GLU A 185 14.61 -17.93 9.58
CA GLU A 185 14.42 -19.35 9.26
C GLU A 185 12.97 -19.68 8.87
N ARG A 186 11.99 -18.90 9.37
CA ARG A 186 10.57 -19.17 9.14
C ARG A 186 9.73 -17.89 9.00
N ASP A 187 8.59 -18.02 8.32
CA ASP A 187 7.58 -16.97 8.21
C ASP A 187 6.55 -17.10 9.33
N VAL A 188 6.81 -16.45 10.47
CA VAL A 188 5.91 -16.48 11.65
C VAL A 188 4.54 -15.83 11.36
N ALA A 189 4.42 -15.00 10.33
CA ALA A 189 3.14 -14.44 9.92
C ALA A 189 2.28 -15.46 9.16
N ALA A 190 2.88 -16.48 8.55
CA ALA A 190 2.15 -17.58 7.92
C ALA A 190 1.43 -18.44 8.96
N ASP A 191 2.02 -18.65 10.14
CA ASP A 191 1.43 -19.43 11.25
C ASP A 191 0.12 -18.81 11.77
N LEU A 192 -0.07 -17.49 11.54
CA LEU A 192 -1.25 -16.75 11.95
C LEU A 192 -2.39 -16.82 10.90
N ARG A 193 -2.32 -17.70 9.92
CA ARG A 193 -3.46 -17.96 9.03
C ARG A 193 -4.60 -18.59 9.84
N GLY A 194 -5.81 -17.99 9.72
CA GLY A 194 -6.97 -18.41 10.50
C GLY A 194 -7.06 -17.84 11.92
N ALA A 195 -6.00 -17.19 12.45
CA ALA A 195 -6.03 -16.60 13.79
C ALA A 195 -6.77 -15.26 13.87
N LEU A 196 -7.04 -14.62 12.73
CA LEU A 196 -7.72 -13.33 12.63
C LEU A 196 -9.15 -13.50 12.11
N ILE A 197 -10.02 -12.60 12.54
CA ILE A 197 -11.39 -12.54 12.05
C ILE A 197 -11.38 -12.29 10.54
N ALA A 198 -11.98 -13.18 9.77
CA ALA A 198 -12.15 -13.00 8.34
C ALA A 198 -13.25 -11.96 8.08
N PRO A 199 -12.96 -10.81 7.45
CA PRO A 199 -13.99 -9.87 7.07
C PRO A 199 -14.93 -10.53 6.07
N LYS A 200 -16.24 -10.39 6.28
CA LYS A 200 -17.23 -10.85 5.29
C LYS A 200 -17.01 -10.05 3.99
N PRO A 201 -16.93 -10.72 2.83
CA PRO A 201 -16.88 -10.02 1.56
C PRO A 201 -18.14 -9.18 1.38
N VAL A 202 -17.99 -7.88 1.21
CA VAL A 202 -19.09 -6.99 0.83
C VAL A 202 -18.87 -6.65 -0.63
N HIS A 203 -19.80 -7.03 -1.49
CA HIS A 203 -19.80 -6.61 -2.89
C HIS A 203 -19.96 -5.09 -2.95
N ARG A 204 -19.37 -4.47 -3.94
CA ARG A 204 -19.54 -3.03 -4.14
C ARG A 204 -21.00 -2.79 -4.54
N ALA A 205 -21.59 -1.80 -3.93
CA ALA A 205 -22.95 -1.40 -4.20
C ALA A 205 -23.11 -0.99 -5.67
N ALA A 206 -24.16 -1.50 -6.27
CA ALA A 206 -24.54 -1.25 -7.65
C ALA A 206 -26.04 -1.40 -7.82
N ILE A 207 -26.64 -0.49 -8.53
CA ILE A 207 -28.00 -0.58 -9.03
C ILE A 207 -28.00 -1.55 -10.20
N THR A 208 -28.79 -2.60 -10.13
CA THR A 208 -28.84 -3.66 -11.14
C THR A 208 -30.27 -3.93 -11.67
N SER A 209 -31.29 -3.23 -11.13
CA SER A 209 -32.62 -3.28 -11.72
C SER A 209 -32.78 -2.25 -12.83
N PRO A 210 -33.50 -2.54 -13.93
CA PRO A 210 -33.74 -1.60 -15.01
C PRO A 210 -34.46 -0.33 -14.55
N GLU A 211 -35.44 -0.44 -13.67
CA GLU A 211 -36.25 0.67 -13.16
C GLU A 211 -35.40 1.66 -12.36
N GLU A 212 -34.55 1.13 -11.45
CA GLU A 212 -33.65 1.94 -10.63
C GLU A 212 -32.53 2.54 -11.48
N ALA A 213 -32.00 1.81 -12.49
CA ALA A 213 -31.05 2.32 -13.44
C ALA A 213 -31.59 3.53 -14.21
N GLY A 214 -32.85 3.46 -14.66
CA GLY A 214 -33.53 4.59 -15.26
C GLY A 214 -33.64 5.80 -14.31
N GLY A 215 -33.96 5.54 -13.02
CA GLY A 215 -33.97 6.58 -11.98
C GLY A 215 -32.60 7.25 -11.80
N LEU A 216 -31.54 6.44 -11.75
CA LEU A 216 -30.17 6.92 -11.64
C LEU A 216 -29.77 7.80 -12.86
N LEU A 217 -30.11 7.38 -14.08
CA LEU A 217 -29.80 8.13 -15.30
C LEU A 217 -30.55 9.49 -15.33
N ARG A 218 -31.83 9.52 -14.94
CA ARG A 218 -32.57 10.80 -14.81
C ARG A 218 -31.95 11.71 -13.74
N ALA A 219 -31.52 11.18 -12.62
CA ALA A 219 -30.83 11.96 -11.59
C ALA A 219 -29.49 12.53 -12.08
N ILE A 220 -28.75 11.78 -12.92
CA ILE A 220 -27.52 12.26 -13.56
C ILE A 220 -27.84 13.43 -14.54
N GLU A 221 -28.89 13.31 -15.33
CA GLU A 221 -29.30 14.40 -16.22
C GLU A 221 -29.74 15.65 -15.45
N ALA A 222 -30.41 15.51 -14.32
CA ALA A 222 -30.81 16.60 -13.44
C ALA A 222 -29.66 17.16 -12.58
N PHE A 223 -28.46 16.53 -12.58
CA PHE A 223 -27.36 16.96 -11.72
C PHE A 223 -26.89 18.38 -12.06
N GLY A 224 -27.08 19.31 -11.11
CA GLY A 224 -26.73 20.74 -11.23
C GLY A 224 -25.30 21.09 -10.80
N GLY A 225 -24.39 20.09 -10.72
CA GLY A 225 -22.99 20.31 -10.33
C GLY A 225 -22.14 20.79 -11.51
N HIS A 226 -20.81 20.80 -11.27
CA HIS A 226 -19.83 21.25 -12.27
C HIS A 226 -19.98 20.50 -13.61
N PRO A 227 -19.92 21.19 -14.79
CA PRO A 227 -20.11 20.57 -16.10
C PRO A 227 -19.24 19.34 -16.35
N ASN A 228 -17.93 19.40 -16.08
CA ASN A 228 -17.03 18.26 -16.27
C ASN A 228 -17.40 17.05 -15.38
N THR A 229 -17.94 17.29 -14.17
CA THR A 229 -18.43 16.21 -13.30
C THR A 229 -19.70 15.60 -13.87
N LYS A 230 -20.61 16.43 -14.39
CA LYS A 230 -21.82 15.97 -15.04
C LYS A 230 -21.52 15.17 -16.29
N ALA A 231 -20.60 15.66 -17.15
CA ALA A 231 -20.18 14.95 -18.35
C ALA A 231 -19.54 13.60 -18.02
N ALA A 232 -18.68 13.52 -16.99
CA ALA A 232 -18.09 12.28 -16.51
C ALA A 232 -19.14 11.27 -16.00
N LEU A 233 -20.17 11.75 -15.26
CA LEU A 233 -21.29 10.95 -14.80
C LEU A 233 -22.16 10.44 -15.96
N ARG A 234 -22.38 11.25 -16.98
CA ARG A 234 -23.13 10.88 -18.20
C ARG A 234 -22.37 9.85 -19.02
N LEU A 235 -21.05 10.02 -19.21
CA LEU A 235 -20.23 9.13 -20.01
C LEU A 235 -20.02 7.74 -19.35
N LEU A 236 -19.84 7.72 -18.01
CA LEU A 236 -19.46 6.52 -17.28
C LEU A 236 -20.42 5.32 -17.48
N PRO A 237 -21.75 5.44 -17.46
CA PRO A 237 -22.67 4.32 -17.74
C PRO A 237 -22.54 3.79 -19.18
N HIS A 238 -22.27 4.63 -20.19
CA HIS A 238 -22.14 4.22 -21.56
C HIS A 238 -20.87 3.41 -21.84
N VAL A 239 -19.75 3.77 -21.23
CA VAL A 239 -18.44 3.14 -21.44
C VAL A 239 -18.06 2.11 -20.37
N PHE A 240 -18.67 2.16 -19.20
CA PHE A 240 -18.50 1.34 -18.00
C PHE A 240 -17.05 0.88 -17.72
N VAL A 241 -16.10 1.78 -17.99
CA VAL A 241 -14.68 1.62 -17.62
C VAL A 241 -14.47 1.75 -16.09
N ARG A 242 -13.29 1.45 -15.59
CA ARG A 242 -13.01 1.72 -14.17
C ARG A 242 -12.98 3.23 -13.91
N PRO A 243 -13.54 3.71 -12.76
CA PRO A 243 -13.52 5.14 -12.43
C PRO A 243 -12.12 5.76 -12.47
N GLY A 244 -11.08 4.95 -12.15
CA GLY A 244 -9.70 5.37 -12.26
C GLY A 244 -9.25 5.58 -13.71
N GLU A 245 -9.74 4.78 -14.64
CA GLU A 245 -9.46 4.90 -16.08
C GLU A 245 -10.17 6.14 -16.64
N LEU A 246 -11.45 6.34 -16.33
CA LEU A 246 -12.21 7.52 -16.74
C LEU A 246 -11.53 8.83 -16.29
N ARG A 247 -11.17 8.94 -15.02
CA ARG A 247 -10.57 10.17 -14.49
C ARG A 247 -9.20 10.52 -15.07
N HIS A 248 -8.46 9.53 -15.58
CA HIS A 248 -7.16 9.72 -16.22
C HIS A 248 -7.25 9.72 -17.75
N ALA A 249 -8.45 9.73 -18.33
CA ALA A 249 -8.62 9.85 -19.76
C ALA A 249 -8.02 11.17 -20.25
N GLU A 250 -7.24 11.07 -21.32
CA GLU A 250 -6.64 12.22 -22.02
C GLU A 250 -7.23 12.31 -23.42
N TRP A 251 -7.29 13.49 -23.99
CA TRP A 251 -7.80 13.70 -25.34
C TRP A 251 -7.06 12.85 -26.37
N SER A 252 -5.77 12.67 -26.20
CA SER A 252 -4.93 11.80 -27.06
C SER A 252 -5.28 10.32 -26.99
N ASP A 253 -6.08 9.87 -26.04
CA ASP A 253 -6.52 8.48 -25.94
C ASP A 253 -7.69 8.17 -26.90
N PHE A 254 -8.29 9.18 -27.54
CA PHE A 254 -9.50 9.08 -28.37
C PHE A 254 -9.20 9.22 -29.87
N ASP A 255 -9.80 8.36 -30.66
CA ASP A 255 -9.88 8.46 -32.13
C ASP A 255 -11.35 8.67 -32.51
N PHE A 256 -11.74 9.94 -32.69
CA PHE A 256 -13.13 10.32 -32.97
C PHE A 256 -13.60 9.84 -34.33
N GLU A 257 -12.72 9.78 -35.35
CA GLU A 257 -13.07 9.30 -36.67
C GLU A 257 -13.45 7.82 -36.67
N LYS A 258 -12.71 7.02 -35.88
CA LYS A 258 -12.99 5.59 -35.72
C LYS A 258 -13.96 5.28 -34.60
N ALA A 259 -14.42 6.27 -33.85
CA ALA A 259 -15.24 6.11 -32.65
C ALA A 259 -14.60 5.17 -31.61
N LEU A 260 -13.34 5.41 -31.26
CA LEU A 260 -12.55 4.56 -30.37
C LEU A 260 -11.97 5.35 -29.19
N TRP A 261 -11.95 4.73 -28.04
CA TRP A 261 -11.12 5.13 -26.92
C TRP A 261 -10.13 4.03 -26.58
N THR A 262 -8.83 4.31 -26.68
CA THR A 262 -7.76 3.38 -26.36
C THR A 262 -7.05 3.78 -25.09
N ILE A 263 -7.29 3.05 -24.02
CA ILE A 263 -6.62 3.27 -22.73
C ILE A 263 -5.24 2.60 -22.78
N PRO A 264 -4.13 3.36 -22.69
CA PRO A 264 -2.79 2.79 -22.80
C PRO A 264 -2.42 1.92 -21.59
N PRO A 265 -1.46 0.99 -21.72
CA PRO A 265 -1.12 0.00 -20.69
C PRO A 265 -0.78 0.61 -19.32
N HIS A 266 -0.11 1.76 -19.29
CA HIS A 266 0.30 2.41 -18.04
C HIS A 266 -0.87 3.00 -17.23
N LYS A 267 -2.03 3.27 -17.89
CA LYS A 267 -3.26 3.74 -17.24
C LYS A 267 -4.16 2.59 -16.79
N THR A 268 -3.96 1.37 -17.29
CA THR A 268 -4.78 0.21 -16.93
C THR A 268 -4.23 -0.55 -15.73
N LYS A 269 -5.12 -1.15 -14.92
CA LYS A 269 -4.72 -1.98 -13.77
C LYS A 269 -3.92 -3.22 -14.19
N MET A 270 -4.22 -3.78 -15.37
CA MET A 270 -3.61 -5.01 -15.87
C MET A 270 -2.40 -4.76 -16.76
N ARG A 271 -2.00 -3.49 -16.95
CA ARG A 271 -0.89 -3.08 -17.82
C ARG A 271 -0.98 -3.61 -19.26
N ARG A 272 -2.20 -3.66 -19.78
CA ARG A 272 -2.51 -4.00 -21.18
C ARG A 272 -3.35 -2.88 -21.76
N ALA A 273 -3.13 -2.55 -23.03
CA ALA A 273 -4.00 -1.61 -23.73
C ALA A 273 -5.44 -2.15 -23.74
N HIS A 274 -6.39 -1.25 -23.58
CA HIS A 274 -7.81 -1.59 -23.63
C HIS A 274 -8.53 -0.63 -24.56
N THR A 275 -9.00 -1.14 -25.69
CA THR A 275 -9.75 -0.37 -26.69
C THR A 275 -11.25 -0.56 -26.48
N ILE A 276 -11.98 0.54 -26.50
CA ILE A 276 -13.40 0.65 -26.21
C ILE A 276 -14.09 1.26 -27.43
N PRO A 277 -15.06 0.59 -28.06
CA PRO A 277 -15.87 1.20 -29.09
C PRO A 277 -16.82 2.21 -28.44
N LEU A 278 -16.91 3.39 -29.02
CA LEU A 278 -17.77 4.48 -28.57
C LEU A 278 -19.11 4.44 -29.30
N SER A 279 -20.20 4.50 -28.54
CA SER A 279 -21.53 4.65 -29.08
C SER A 279 -21.79 6.11 -29.54
N ARG A 280 -22.83 6.33 -30.34
CA ARG A 280 -23.26 7.68 -30.74
C ARG A 280 -23.50 8.58 -29.52
N GLN A 281 -24.11 8.05 -28.46
CA GLN A 281 -24.38 8.79 -27.24
C GLN A 281 -23.09 9.16 -26.50
N ALA A 282 -22.11 8.24 -26.46
CA ALA A 282 -20.80 8.53 -25.85
C ALA A 282 -20.07 9.63 -26.63
N LEU A 283 -20.09 9.60 -27.95
CA LEU A 283 -19.50 10.65 -28.81
C LEU A 283 -20.20 12.00 -28.59
N ALA A 284 -21.54 12.03 -28.59
CA ALA A 284 -22.30 13.25 -28.33
C ALA A 284 -21.99 13.86 -26.95
N ILE A 285 -21.74 13.05 -25.93
CA ILE A 285 -21.30 13.55 -24.62
C ILE A 285 -19.88 14.14 -24.72
N LEU A 286 -18.97 13.49 -25.41
CA LEU A 286 -17.59 13.96 -25.60
C LEU A 286 -17.56 15.30 -26.36
N GLU A 287 -18.38 15.47 -27.39
CA GLU A 287 -18.52 16.71 -28.15
C GLU A 287 -18.94 17.90 -27.25
N THR A 288 -19.74 17.66 -26.19
CA THR A 288 -20.13 18.72 -25.24
C THR A 288 -19.00 19.27 -24.40
N ILE A 289 -17.87 18.57 -24.30
CA ILE A 289 -16.71 18.95 -23.48
C ILE A 289 -15.46 19.27 -24.32
N GLU A 290 -15.53 19.14 -25.65
CA GLU A 290 -14.39 19.33 -26.56
C GLU A 290 -13.79 20.75 -26.49
N HIS A 291 -14.61 21.77 -26.21
CA HIS A 291 -14.15 23.15 -26.10
C HIS A 291 -13.13 23.39 -24.98
N ASP A 292 -13.01 22.48 -24.02
CA ASP A 292 -12.05 22.56 -22.91
C ASP A 292 -10.71 21.87 -23.22
N ALA A 293 -10.55 21.24 -24.40
CA ALA A 293 -9.36 20.48 -24.77
C ALA A 293 -8.07 21.32 -24.82
N GLU A 294 -8.17 22.60 -25.16
CA GLU A 294 -7.03 23.53 -25.20
C GLU A 294 -6.49 23.86 -23.81
N TYR A 295 -7.28 23.70 -22.77
CA TYR A 295 -6.89 24.05 -21.40
C TYR A 295 -6.27 22.90 -20.63
N SER A 296 -6.54 21.64 -21.01
CA SER A 296 -6.05 20.47 -20.28
C SER A 296 -5.87 19.28 -21.20
N ARG A 297 -4.78 18.53 -20.99
CA ARG A 297 -4.62 17.21 -21.63
C ARG A 297 -5.66 16.20 -21.16
N PHE A 298 -6.19 16.37 -19.93
CA PHE A 298 -7.20 15.48 -19.35
C PHE A 298 -8.59 15.83 -19.86
N LEU A 299 -9.34 14.78 -20.21
CA LEU A 299 -10.77 14.92 -20.55
C LEU A 299 -11.57 15.48 -19.37
N PHE A 300 -11.22 15.08 -18.14
CA PHE A 300 -11.86 15.51 -16.90
C PHE A 300 -10.80 16.09 -15.95
N PRO A 301 -10.37 17.33 -16.13
CA PRO A 301 -9.42 17.97 -15.23
C PRO A 301 -10.00 18.23 -13.85
N SER A 302 -9.12 18.43 -12.88
CA SER A 302 -9.47 18.85 -11.53
C SER A 302 -9.93 20.31 -11.52
N LEU A 303 -10.93 20.62 -10.69
CA LEU A 303 -11.41 22.00 -10.46
C LEU A 303 -10.33 22.96 -9.92
N ARG A 304 -9.25 22.41 -9.35
CA ARG A 304 -8.17 23.21 -8.73
C ARG A 304 -6.93 23.36 -9.62
N SER A 305 -6.80 22.52 -10.64
CA SER A 305 -5.62 22.52 -11.53
C SER A 305 -5.95 21.74 -12.80
N VAL A 306 -5.73 22.38 -13.94
CA VAL A 306 -5.91 21.76 -15.27
C VAL A 306 -4.87 20.66 -15.58
N ASP A 307 -3.71 20.70 -14.87
CA ASP A 307 -2.63 19.73 -15.01
C ASP A 307 -2.86 18.43 -14.23
N ARG A 308 -3.97 18.31 -13.55
CA ARG A 308 -4.33 17.13 -12.75
C ARG A 308 -5.69 16.59 -13.16
N PRO A 309 -5.86 15.27 -13.16
CA PRO A 309 -7.17 14.68 -13.39
C PRO A 309 -8.12 14.98 -12.25
N MET A 310 -9.41 14.85 -12.47
CA MET A 310 -10.43 14.98 -11.42
C MET A 310 -10.11 14.07 -10.22
N SER A 311 -10.55 14.48 -9.03
CA SER A 311 -10.31 13.74 -7.80
C SER A 311 -10.93 12.33 -7.85
N GLU A 312 -10.26 11.36 -7.21
CA GLU A 312 -10.72 9.97 -7.11
C GLU A 312 -12.14 9.86 -6.52
N ASN A 313 -12.51 10.80 -5.65
CA ASN A 313 -13.80 10.78 -4.98
C ASN A 313 -14.90 11.59 -5.69
N THR A 314 -14.60 12.29 -6.79
CA THR A 314 -15.54 13.23 -7.44
C THR A 314 -16.85 12.54 -7.84
N ILE A 315 -16.78 11.40 -8.52
CA ILE A 315 -17.96 10.63 -8.95
C ILE A 315 -18.79 10.18 -7.74
N ASN A 316 -18.14 9.60 -6.72
CA ASN A 316 -18.85 9.15 -5.53
C ASN A 316 -19.48 10.32 -4.75
N ALA A 317 -18.79 11.45 -4.64
CA ALA A 317 -19.34 12.65 -4.00
C ALA A 317 -20.56 13.19 -4.75
N ALA A 318 -20.54 13.15 -6.08
CA ALA A 318 -21.68 13.56 -6.90
C ALA A 318 -22.87 12.60 -6.72
N LEU A 319 -22.64 11.28 -6.69
CA LEU A 319 -23.68 10.29 -6.38
C LEU A 319 -24.31 10.57 -5.01
N ARG A 320 -23.50 10.88 -3.97
CA ARG A 320 -24.03 11.26 -2.63
C ARG A 320 -24.90 12.52 -2.69
N ARG A 321 -24.50 13.52 -3.48
CA ARG A 321 -25.29 14.76 -3.64
C ARG A 321 -26.62 14.53 -4.35
N MET A 322 -26.69 13.52 -5.22
CA MET A 322 -27.92 13.08 -5.87
C MET A 322 -28.81 12.20 -4.98
N GLY A 323 -28.38 11.88 -3.75
CA GLY A 323 -29.14 11.11 -2.77
C GLY A 323 -28.81 9.62 -2.71
N PHE A 324 -27.97 9.08 -3.62
CA PHE A 324 -27.62 7.64 -3.61
C PHE A 324 -26.65 7.34 -2.46
N ALA A 325 -27.01 6.40 -1.57
CA ALA A 325 -26.19 5.98 -0.44
C ALA A 325 -24.96 5.15 -0.87
N GLN A 326 -23.94 5.05 0.02
CA GLN A 326 -22.69 4.35 -0.30
C GLN A 326 -22.89 2.83 -0.53
N ASP A 327 -23.88 2.27 0.09
CA ASP A 327 -24.34 0.88 -0.03
C ASP A 327 -25.38 0.68 -1.13
N GLU A 328 -25.78 1.75 -1.84
CA GLU A 328 -26.72 1.71 -2.95
C GLU A 328 -26.00 1.83 -4.31
N MET A 329 -25.18 2.86 -4.49
CA MET A 329 -24.47 3.08 -5.75
C MET A 329 -23.08 3.68 -5.55
N THR A 330 -22.12 3.24 -6.35
CA THR A 330 -20.74 3.78 -6.43
C THR A 330 -20.33 3.96 -7.88
N GLY A 331 -19.28 4.74 -8.13
CA GLY A 331 -18.70 4.86 -9.48
C GLY A 331 -18.25 3.51 -10.07
N HIS A 332 -17.94 2.53 -9.21
CA HIS A 332 -17.66 1.15 -9.66
C HIS A 332 -18.93 0.35 -9.94
N GLY A 333 -20.04 0.75 -9.36
CA GLY A 333 -21.35 0.14 -9.55
C GLY A 333 -21.83 0.18 -11.00
N PHE A 334 -21.47 1.19 -11.79
CA PHE A 334 -21.79 1.24 -13.21
C PHE A 334 -21.28 0.04 -14.01
N ARG A 335 -20.14 -0.51 -13.62
CA ARG A 335 -19.61 -1.72 -14.26
C ARG A 335 -20.41 -2.98 -13.89
N ALA A 336 -20.80 -3.07 -12.62
CA ALA A 336 -21.65 -4.19 -12.17
C ALA A 336 -23.06 -4.07 -12.78
N MET A 337 -23.61 -2.87 -12.87
CA MET A 337 -24.87 -2.57 -13.58
C MET A 337 -24.81 -3.08 -15.02
N ALA A 338 -23.80 -2.65 -15.79
CA ALA A 338 -23.62 -3.05 -17.18
C ALA A 338 -23.42 -4.58 -17.30
N ALA A 339 -22.53 -5.15 -16.47
CA ALA A 339 -22.28 -6.60 -16.50
C ALA A 339 -23.55 -7.42 -16.21
N THR A 340 -24.32 -7.03 -15.19
CA THR A 340 -25.55 -7.74 -14.82
C THR A 340 -26.59 -7.63 -15.92
N LEU A 341 -26.93 -6.40 -16.33
CA LEU A 341 -28.01 -6.19 -17.30
C LEU A 341 -27.67 -6.75 -18.69
N LEU A 342 -26.43 -6.62 -19.17
CA LEU A 342 -26.01 -7.22 -20.44
C LEU A 342 -26.07 -8.76 -20.42
N ASN A 343 -25.69 -9.40 -19.30
CA ASN A 343 -25.81 -10.85 -19.16
C ASN A 343 -27.28 -11.29 -19.08
N GLU A 344 -28.12 -10.54 -18.35
CA GLU A 344 -29.57 -10.86 -18.22
C GLU A 344 -30.32 -10.70 -19.55
N MET A 345 -29.87 -9.81 -20.44
CA MET A 345 -30.43 -9.70 -21.80
C MET A 345 -30.25 -10.98 -22.61
N GLY A 346 -29.17 -11.75 -22.39
CA GLY A 346 -28.89 -12.98 -23.10
C GLY A 346 -28.63 -12.81 -24.60
N LEU A 347 -28.33 -11.60 -25.06
CA LEU A 347 -28.10 -11.26 -26.46
C LEU A 347 -26.63 -11.36 -26.90
N TRP A 348 -25.71 -11.28 -25.95
CA TRP A 348 -24.28 -11.12 -26.19
C TRP A 348 -23.49 -12.29 -25.63
N HIS A 349 -22.40 -12.64 -26.32
CA HIS A 349 -21.51 -13.67 -25.83
C HIS A 349 -20.89 -13.23 -24.48
N PRO A 350 -20.89 -14.05 -23.41
CA PRO A 350 -20.31 -13.67 -22.12
C PRO A 350 -18.87 -13.19 -22.19
N ASP A 351 -18.04 -13.79 -23.09
CA ASP A 351 -16.66 -13.37 -23.26
C ASP A 351 -16.54 -11.98 -23.92
N ALA A 352 -17.52 -11.55 -24.73
CA ALA A 352 -17.56 -10.18 -25.28
C ALA A 352 -17.80 -9.16 -24.14
N ILE A 353 -18.70 -9.47 -23.22
CA ILE A 353 -18.95 -8.64 -22.02
C ILE A 353 -17.71 -8.58 -21.14
N GLU A 354 -17.06 -9.72 -20.84
CA GLU A 354 -15.85 -9.79 -20.03
C GLU A 354 -14.67 -9.05 -20.69
N ARG A 355 -14.53 -9.13 -22.02
CA ARG A 355 -13.52 -8.34 -22.77
C ARG A 355 -13.78 -6.85 -22.66
N GLN A 356 -15.03 -6.42 -22.79
CA GLN A 356 -15.40 -5.01 -22.63
C GLN A 356 -15.12 -4.50 -21.22
N LEU A 357 -15.30 -5.35 -20.21
CA LEU A 357 -14.94 -5.06 -18.83
C LEU A 357 -13.42 -5.10 -18.57
N ALA A 358 -12.59 -5.45 -19.56
CA ALA A 358 -11.16 -5.70 -19.35
C ALA A 358 -10.89 -6.65 -18.16
N HIS A 359 -11.72 -7.68 -17.99
CA HIS A 359 -11.49 -8.75 -17.06
C HIS A 359 -10.53 -9.77 -17.66
N CYS A 360 -9.54 -10.20 -16.88
CA CYS A 360 -8.68 -11.31 -17.27
C CYS A 360 -9.30 -12.60 -16.77
N ASP A 361 -9.37 -13.59 -17.61
CA ASP A 361 -9.72 -14.93 -17.17
C ASP A 361 -8.71 -15.41 -16.13
N ASN A 362 -9.19 -15.81 -14.97
CA ASN A 362 -8.36 -16.36 -13.89
C ASN A 362 -7.82 -17.76 -14.23
N ASN A 363 -8.48 -18.46 -15.19
CA ASN A 363 -8.01 -19.72 -15.69
C ASN A 363 -6.92 -19.51 -16.76
N ALA A 364 -5.68 -19.87 -16.43
CA ALA A 364 -4.54 -19.70 -17.33
C ALA A 364 -4.71 -20.47 -18.66
N VAL A 365 -5.36 -21.66 -18.62
CA VAL A 365 -5.64 -22.51 -19.77
C VAL A 365 -6.67 -21.81 -20.68
N ARG A 366 -7.83 -21.41 -20.12
CA ARG A 366 -8.87 -20.70 -20.89
C ARG A 366 -8.30 -19.41 -21.50
N ARG A 367 -7.52 -18.65 -20.76
CA ARG A 367 -6.85 -17.44 -21.26
C ARG A 367 -5.90 -17.67 -22.42
N ALA A 368 -5.23 -18.83 -22.48
CA ALA A 368 -4.34 -19.19 -23.59
C ALA A 368 -5.12 -19.51 -24.88
N TYR A 369 -6.33 -20.07 -24.76
CA TYR A 369 -7.17 -20.45 -25.90
C TYR A 369 -8.13 -19.35 -26.34
N THR A 370 -8.55 -18.44 -25.44
CA THR A 370 -9.51 -17.37 -25.78
C THR A 370 -8.76 -16.11 -26.18
N ARG A 371 -8.28 -16.03 -27.42
CA ARG A 371 -7.58 -14.85 -27.98
C ARG A 371 -8.50 -13.90 -28.74
N GLY A 372 -9.75 -14.29 -28.97
CA GLY A 372 -10.74 -13.48 -29.69
C GLY A 372 -11.05 -12.18 -28.94
N GLU A 373 -11.04 -11.06 -29.63
CA GLU A 373 -11.38 -9.75 -29.05
C GLU A 373 -12.88 -9.45 -29.15
N TYR A 374 -13.63 -10.27 -29.87
CA TYR A 374 -15.08 -10.09 -30.12
C TYR A 374 -15.42 -8.67 -30.61
N TRP A 375 -14.55 -8.10 -31.45
CA TRP A 375 -14.58 -6.68 -31.77
C TRP A 375 -15.91 -6.23 -32.36
N ASP A 376 -16.36 -6.86 -33.44
CA ASP A 376 -17.61 -6.51 -34.12
C ASP A 376 -18.84 -6.69 -33.23
N GLU A 377 -18.82 -7.72 -32.38
CA GLU A 377 -19.87 -7.95 -31.42
C GLU A 377 -19.86 -6.87 -30.32
N ARG A 378 -18.67 -6.48 -29.83
CA ARG A 378 -18.53 -5.41 -28.85
C ARG A 378 -19.00 -4.05 -29.40
N VAL A 379 -18.70 -3.73 -30.66
CA VAL A 379 -19.21 -2.50 -31.30
C VAL A 379 -20.74 -2.46 -31.29
N LYS A 380 -21.37 -3.55 -31.72
CA LYS A 380 -22.85 -3.69 -31.71
C LYS A 380 -23.41 -3.66 -30.28
N MET A 381 -22.76 -4.36 -29.37
CA MET A 381 -23.16 -4.41 -27.96
C MET A 381 -23.12 -3.02 -27.31
N MET A 382 -22.06 -2.24 -27.52
CA MET A 382 -21.91 -0.92 -26.92
C MET A 382 -22.94 0.08 -27.45
N GLN A 383 -23.28 0.01 -28.75
CA GLN A 383 -24.36 0.82 -29.29
C GLN A 383 -25.71 0.41 -28.71
N HIS A 384 -26.03 -0.89 -28.73
CA HIS A 384 -27.26 -1.41 -28.17
C HIS A 384 -27.41 -1.06 -26.68
N TRP A 385 -26.31 -1.19 -25.90
CA TRP A 385 -26.29 -0.82 -24.49
C TRP A 385 -26.65 0.64 -24.28
N SER A 386 -26.08 1.52 -25.07
CA SER A 386 -26.36 2.95 -24.97
C SER A 386 -27.80 3.32 -25.37
N ASP A 387 -28.34 2.67 -26.41
CA ASP A 387 -29.75 2.80 -26.79
C ASP A 387 -30.68 2.29 -25.69
N TYR A 388 -30.30 1.21 -25.01
CA TYR A 388 -31.04 0.69 -23.87
C TYR A 388 -30.98 1.63 -22.65
N LEU A 389 -29.86 2.27 -22.38
CA LEU A 389 -29.76 3.28 -21.33
C LEU A 389 -30.67 4.47 -21.60
N ASP A 390 -30.73 4.96 -22.84
CA ASP A 390 -31.66 6.01 -23.24
C ASP A 390 -33.13 5.59 -23.02
N PHE A 391 -33.47 4.37 -23.43
CA PHE A 391 -34.79 3.81 -23.19
C PHE A 391 -35.17 3.77 -21.70
N LEU A 392 -34.25 3.36 -20.84
CA LEU A 392 -34.46 3.33 -19.39
C LEU A 392 -34.59 4.74 -18.81
N ARG A 393 -33.79 5.69 -19.27
CA ARG A 393 -33.83 7.09 -18.84
C ARG A 393 -35.16 7.74 -19.19
N ASP A 394 -35.65 7.53 -20.40
CA ASP A 394 -36.84 8.19 -20.94
C ASP A 394 -38.15 7.64 -20.35
N GLY A 395 -38.06 6.59 -19.53
CA GLY A 395 -39.19 6.08 -18.74
C GLY A 395 -40.22 5.29 -19.50
N ALA A 396 -39.86 4.71 -20.65
CA ALA A 396 -40.69 3.75 -21.36
C ALA A 396 -41.01 2.55 -20.46
N LYS A 397 -42.29 2.13 -20.35
CA LYS A 397 -42.72 0.99 -19.54
C LYS A 397 -41.92 -0.25 -20.00
N VAL A 398 -41.10 -0.80 -19.11
CA VAL A 398 -40.46 -2.09 -19.33
C VAL A 398 -41.53 -3.15 -19.32
N LEU A 399 -42.04 -3.54 -20.49
CA LEU A 399 -42.90 -4.70 -20.62
C LEU A 399 -42.01 -5.93 -20.40
N LYS A 400 -42.24 -6.64 -19.32
CA LYS A 400 -41.62 -7.96 -19.10
C LYS A 400 -42.04 -8.91 -20.19
N GLY A 401 -41.29 -8.97 -21.29
CA GLY A 401 -41.47 -9.94 -22.36
C GLY A 401 -41.12 -11.34 -21.80
N LYS A 402 -42.12 -12.23 -21.76
CA LYS A 402 -41.84 -13.67 -21.62
C LYS A 402 -41.22 -14.12 -22.93
N PHE A 403 -39.88 -14.14 -23.02
CA PHE A 403 -39.19 -14.78 -24.14
C PHE A 403 -39.47 -16.28 -24.08
N GLY A 404 -40.22 -16.78 -25.04
CA GLY A 404 -40.58 -18.19 -25.13
C GLY A 404 -39.34 -19.05 -25.21
N LYS A 405 -39.32 -20.15 -24.44
CA LYS A 405 -38.32 -21.21 -24.56
C LYS A 405 -38.24 -21.64 -26.02
N ALA A 406 -37.11 -21.47 -26.68
CA ALA A 406 -36.85 -22.06 -27.98
C ALA A 406 -37.10 -23.58 -27.86
N ARG A 407 -38.13 -24.09 -28.55
CA ARG A 407 -38.39 -25.53 -28.69
C ARG A 407 -37.16 -26.12 -29.38
N ARG A 408 -36.33 -26.87 -28.64
CA ARG A 408 -35.45 -27.86 -29.26
C ARG A 408 -36.31 -28.82 -30.06
N ARG A 409 -36.24 -28.75 -31.37
CA ARG A 409 -36.69 -29.89 -32.22
C ARG A 409 -35.61 -30.97 -32.10
N LEU A 410 -36.06 -32.15 -31.78
CA LEU A 410 -35.33 -33.41 -31.82
C LEU A 410 -34.85 -33.70 -33.25
#